data_26883044fca61d1fc191b56ff2900cdb
#
_entry.id   26883044fca61d1fc191b56ff2900cdb
#
_cell.length_a   1.000
_cell.length_b   1.000
_cell.length_c   1.000
_cell.angle_alpha   90.00
_cell.angle_beta   90.00
_cell.angle_gamma   90.00
#
_symmetry.space_group_name_H-M   'P 1'
#
loop_
_entity.id
_entity.type
_entity.pdbx_description
1 polymer ?
#
loop_
_entity_poly.entity_id
_entity_poly.type
_entity_poly.pdbx_seq_one_letter_code
_entity_poly.pdbx_strand_id
1 'polypeptide(L)'
;MRRLVGLMGLVKGVPGHGSRMYDNGAIENLMDSIEVINRFRDSQFDLVKAGKAANSEVISVNPVFLKAGIPSPTGFVMNMQPSEAEAGFDLRLPPTADPDPMKKRIAEEWAPAVRNMTYEIIEKGPLRDYMGRPLMTATDDSNPWWSVFKQAIAAAGGKLAKPEILRSTTDARFMRQLGIPTFGFSPMTNTPVLSHDHNEFLKDTIFLKGIEVYEHIIHALSSFEEANSI
;
A
#
# COMPACT_ATOMS: atom_id res chain seq x y z
N MET A 1 5.73 -6.65 -3.61
CA MET A 1 4.60 -5.71 -3.85
C MET A 1 3.70 -5.72 -2.63
N ARG A 2 3.29 -4.57 -2.13
CA ARG A 2 2.42 -4.45 -0.94
C ARG A 2 0.96 -4.76 -1.29
N ARG A 3 0.23 -5.27 -0.31
CA ARG A 3 -1.20 -5.52 -0.43
C ARG A 3 -1.96 -4.24 -0.11
N LEU A 4 -2.89 -3.86 -0.97
CA LEU A 4 -3.80 -2.74 -0.75
C LEU A 4 -5.06 -3.22 -0.04
N VAL A 5 -5.40 -2.57 1.05
CA VAL A 5 -6.65 -2.76 1.79
C VAL A 5 -7.25 -1.37 2.02
N GLY A 6 -8.44 -1.14 1.49
CA GLY A 6 -9.24 0.03 1.87
C GLY A 6 -9.96 -0.27 3.19
N LEU A 7 -9.95 0.65 4.11
CA LEU A 7 -10.75 0.61 5.33
C LEU A 7 -11.67 1.82 5.33
N MET A 8 -12.96 1.58 5.37
CA MET A 8 -13.99 2.61 5.60
C MET A 8 -14.59 2.41 6.98
N GLY A 9 -14.63 3.46 7.78
CA GLY A 9 -15.30 3.49 9.08
C GLY A 9 -16.46 4.47 9.06
N LEU A 10 -17.63 4.02 9.44
CA LEU A 10 -18.83 4.84 9.68
C LEU A 10 -19.13 4.82 11.19
N VAL A 11 -19.27 5.99 11.76
CA VAL A 11 -19.63 6.19 13.16
C VAL A 11 -21.01 6.80 13.24
N LYS A 12 -21.88 6.21 14.07
CA LYS A 12 -23.14 6.81 14.46
C LYS A 12 -23.05 7.36 15.88
N GLY A 13 -23.59 8.54 16.10
CA GLY A 13 -23.56 9.21 17.39
C GLY A 13 -24.87 9.91 17.72
N VAL A 14 -24.94 10.45 18.93
CA VAL A 14 -26.10 11.21 19.37
C VAL A 14 -26.08 12.58 18.72
N PRO A 15 -27.07 12.92 17.86
CA PRO A 15 -27.19 14.26 17.33
C PRO A 15 -27.73 15.23 18.38
N GLY A 16 -27.40 16.48 18.28
CA GLY A 16 -27.94 17.44 19.22
C GLY A 16 -27.51 18.88 19.01
N HIS A 17 -27.94 19.74 19.92
CA HIS A 17 -27.58 21.16 19.86
C HIS A 17 -26.13 21.36 20.31
N GLY A 18 -25.35 22.12 19.55
CA GLY A 18 -23.91 22.34 19.77
C GLY A 18 -23.54 23.00 21.11
N SER A 19 -24.53 23.57 21.84
CA SER A 19 -24.30 24.11 23.19
C SER A 19 -24.33 23.06 24.31
N ARG A 20 -24.64 21.79 23.98
CA ARG A 20 -24.70 20.69 24.94
C ARG A 20 -23.56 19.74 24.74
N MET A 21 -23.02 19.23 25.84
CA MET A 21 -22.07 18.13 25.81
C MET A 21 -22.85 16.81 25.85
N TYR A 22 -22.53 15.92 24.94
CA TYR A 22 -23.09 14.57 24.89
C TYR A 22 -21.96 13.56 24.94
N ASP A 23 -22.18 12.48 25.66
CA ASP A 23 -21.33 11.31 25.54
C ASP A 23 -21.65 10.58 24.22
N ASN A 24 -20.66 10.05 23.55
CA ASN A 24 -20.81 9.30 22.29
C ASN A 24 -21.31 10.11 21.09
N GLY A 25 -20.84 11.34 20.92
CA GLY A 25 -21.00 12.07 19.66
C GLY A 25 -20.27 11.38 18.50
N ALA A 26 -20.82 11.49 17.28
CA ALA A 26 -20.23 10.81 16.13
C ALA A 26 -18.82 11.31 15.79
N ILE A 27 -18.58 12.61 15.91
CA ILE A 27 -17.27 13.22 15.61
C ILE A 27 -16.26 12.81 16.70
N GLU A 28 -16.61 12.90 17.97
CA GLU A 28 -15.73 12.54 19.08
C GLU A 28 -15.29 11.07 18.99
N ASN A 29 -16.23 10.16 18.79
CA ASN A 29 -15.94 8.73 18.63
C ASN A 29 -15.03 8.45 17.42
N LEU A 30 -15.22 9.19 16.30
CA LEU A 30 -14.35 9.07 15.15
C LEU A 30 -12.95 9.62 15.43
N MET A 31 -12.84 10.76 16.11
CA MET A 31 -11.56 11.36 16.50
C MET A 31 -10.75 10.42 17.41
N ASP A 32 -11.39 9.80 18.42
CA ASP A 32 -10.76 8.81 19.27
C ASP A 32 -10.20 7.62 18.49
N SER A 33 -10.95 7.15 17.49
CA SER A 33 -10.48 6.07 16.61
C SER A 33 -9.32 6.51 15.73
N ILE A 34 -9.39 7.72 15.17
CA ILE A 34 -8.29 8.30 14.38
C ILE A 34 -7.03 8.44 15.23
N GLU A 35 -7.15 8.82 16.49
CA GLU A 35 -5.99 8.92 17.39
C GLU A 35 -5.32 7.56 17.62
N VAL A 36 -6.09 6.49 17.84
CA VAL A 36 -5.57 5.13 17.97
C VAL A 36 -4.88 4.68 16.68
N ILE A 37 -5.47 4.95 15.52
CA ILE A 37 -4.90 4.65 14.21
C ILE A 37 -3.59 5.42 14.00
N ASN A 38 -3.54 6.70 14.36
CA ASN A 38 -2.34 7.52 14.24
C ASN A 38 -1.20 7.02 15.12
N ARG A 39 -1.47 6.61 16.36
CA ARG A 39 -0.46 5.98 17.25
C ARG A 39 0.13 4.72 16.60
N PHE A 40 -0.69 3.88 15.99
CA PHE A 40 -0.19 2.72 15.25
C PHE A 40 0.67 3.15 14.05
N ARG A 41 0.18 4.09 13.24
CA ARG A 41 0.92 4.64 12.09
C ARG A 41 2.30 5.17 12.51
N ASP A 42 2.35 5.91 13.59
CA ASP A 42 3.60 6.48 14.10
C ASP A 42 4.57 5.39 14.54
N SER A 43 4.09 4.34 15.22
CA SER A 43 4.91 3.18 15.58
C SER A 43 5.58 2.50 14.38
N GLN A 44 4.86 2.42 13.26
CA GLN A 44 5.39 1.88 12.01
C GLN A 44 6.41 2.83 11.36
N PHE A 45 6.13 4.13 11.41
CA PHE A 45 7.02 5.13 10.86
C PHE A 45 8.31 5.30 11.67
N ASP A 46 8.26 5.11 12.96
CA ASP A 46 9.45 5.12 13.84
C ASP A 46 10.41 3.98 13.54
N LEU A 47 9.94 2.81 13.11
CA LEU A 47 10.80 1.74 12.62
C LEU A 47 11.60 2.17 11.38
N VAL A 48 10.94 2.91 10.48
CA VAL A 48 11.58 3.43 9.26
C VAL A 48 12.58 4.53 9.59
N LYS A 49 12.19 5.50 10.44
CA LYS A 49 13.08 6.59 10.87
C LYS A 49 14.33 6.08 11.60
N ALA A 50 14.16 5.03 12.39
CA ALA A 50 15.26 4.38 13.10
C ALA A 50 16.13 3.47 12.22
N GLY A 51 15.83 3.34 10.91
CA GLY A 51 16.55 2.45 9.99
C GLY A 51 16.39 0.95 10.28
N LYS A 52 15.40 0.58 11.10
CA LYS A 52 15.11 -0.82 11.49
C LYS A 52 14.31 -1.59 10.44
N ALA A 53 13.61 -0.87 9.56
CA ALA A 53 12.85 -1.44 8.46
C ALA A 53 12.84 -0.48 7.27
N ALA A 54 12.74 -1.00 6.06
CA ALA A 54 12.46 -0.19 4.89
C ALA A 54 10.98 0.24 4.87
N ASN A 55 10.70 1.34 4.19
CA ASN A 55 9.33 1.86 4.06
C ASN A 55 8.35 0.83 3.46
N SER A 56 8.86 -0.11 2.67
CA SER A 56 8.09 -1.20 2.05
C SER A 56 7.88 -2.42 2.95
N GLU A 57 8.56 -2.50 4.07
CA GLU A 57 8.52 -3.63 5.01
C GLU A 57 7.59 -3.40 6.20
N VAL A 58 7.14 -2.17 6.42
CA VAL A 58 6.19 -1.80 7.47
C VAL A 58 4.76 -1.71 6.93
N ILE A 59 3.77 -1.81 7.83
CA ILE A 59 2.37 -1.57 7.47
C ILE A 59 2.16 -0.06 7.41
N SER A 60 1.77 0.47 6.25
CA SER A 60 1.38 1.87 6.15
C SER A 60 -0.12 2.05 6.29
N VAL A 61 -0.51 3.10 7.00
CA VAL A 61 -1.89 3.53 7.17
C VAL A 61 -1.95 5.02 6.90
N ASN A 62 -2.72 5.42 5.89
CA ASN A 62 -2.87 6.83 5.54
C ASN A 62 -4.35 7.18 5.45
N PRO A 63 -4.82 8.24 6.10
CA PRO A 63 -6.16 8.75 5.90
C PRO A 63 -6.30 9.28 4.47
N VAL A 64 -7.40 8.95 3.80
CA VAL A 64 -7.67 9.36 2.43
C VAL A 64 -8.89 10.26 2.32
N PHE A 65 -9.82 10.15 3.25
CA PHE A 65 -10.90 11.12 3.40
C PHE A 65 -11.42 11.16 4.84
N LEU A 66 -12.06 12.28 5.18
CA LEU A 66 -12.79 12.50 6.41
C LEU A 66 -14.05 13.31 6.06
N LYS A 67 -15.20 12.84 6.53
CA LYS A 67 -16.48 13.46 6.28
C LYS A 67 -17.29 13.50 7.56
N ALA A 68 -17.66 14.71 7.99
CA ALA A 68 -18.48 14.96 9.17
C ALA A 68 -19.18 16.32 9.06
N GLY A 69 -20.16 16.54 9.93
CA GLY A 69 -20.92 17.80 9.97
C GLY A 69 -22.18 17.77 9.12
N ILE A 70 -23.05 18.76 9.33
CA ILE A 70 -24.32 18.92 8.63
C ILE A 70 -24.17 20.03 7.60
N PRO A 71 -24.23 19.74 6.29
CA PRO A 71 -24.10 20.75 5.24
C PRO A 71 -25.20 21.81 5.29
N SER A 72 -24.87 23.04 4.93
CA SER A 72 -25.80 24.13 4.71
C SER A 72 -25.44 24.90 3.41
N PRO A 73 -26.30 25.73 2.87
CA PRO A 73 -26.00 26.50 1.66
C PRO A 73 -24.75 27.43 1.80
N THR A 74 -24.38 27.79 3.01
CA THR A 74 -23.25 28.67 3.31
C THR A 74 -22.05 27.97 3.97
N GLY A 75 -22.03 26.61 3.97
CA GLY A 75 -20.98 25.83 4.60
C GLY A 75 -21.56 24.71 5.49
N PHE A 76 -21.39 24.82 6.80
CA PHE A 76 -21.89 23.85 7.77
C PHE A 76 -22.78 24.49 8.84
N VAL A 77 -23.72 23.73 9.38
CA VAL A 77 -24.56 24.15 10.50
C VAL A 77 -23.75 24.04 11.80
N MET A 78 -23.27 25.18 12.29
CA MET A 78 -22.31 25.24 13.40
C MET A 78 -22.90 24.94 14.79
N ASN A 79 -24.20 25.03 14.94
CA ASN A 79 -24.88 24.82 16.24
C ASN A 79 -25.54 23.43 16.36
N MET A 80 -25.19 22.50 15.46
CA MET A 80 -25.74 21.13 15.47
C MET A 80 -24.62 20.10 15.42
N GLN A 81 -24.69 19.10 16.30
CA GLN A 81 -23.84 17.93 16.28
C GLN A 81 -24.42 16.90 15.32
N PRO A 82 -23.63 16.35 14.39
CA PRO A 82 -24.13 15.38 13.41
C PRO A 82 -24.38 14.01 14.04
N SER A 83 -25.30 13.27 13.46
CA SER A 83 -25.59 11.87 13.82
C SER A 83 -24.58 10.87 13.23
N GLU A 84 -23.78 11.29 12.25
CA GLU A 84 -22.86 10.41 11.53
C GLU A 84 -21.55 11.12 11.22
N ALA A 85 -20.47 10.35 11.24
CA ALA A 85 -19.16 10.76 10.78
C ALA A 85 -18.47 9.57 10.09
N GLU A 86 -17.65 9.83 9.07
CA GLU A 86 -17.07 8.81 8.21
C GLU A 86 -15.60 9.12 7.92
N ALA A 87 -14.75 8.09 7.90
CA ALA A 87 -13.36 8.21 7.46
C ALA A 87 -12.93 7.00 6.64
N GLY A 88 -12.02 7.23 5.70
CA GLY A 88 -11.41 6.18 4.91
C GLY A 88 -9.89 6.20 5.01
N PHE A 89 -9.30 5.00 4.98
CA PHE A 89 -7.87 4.81 5.11
C PHE A 89 -7.35 3.87 4.01
N ASP A 90 -6.20 4.21 3.45
CA ASP A 90 -5.40 3.31 2.61
C ASP A 90 -4.43 2.55 3.52
N LEU A 91 -4.66 1.25 3.69
CA LEU A 91 -3.78 0.33 4.38
C LEU A 91 -2.95 -0.45 3.38
N ARG A 92 -1.65 -0.53 3.62
CA ARG A 92 -0.76 -1.35 2.80
C ARG A 92 0.07 -2.29 3.66
N LEU A 93 -0.17 -3.59 3.46
CA LEU A 93 0.54 -4.65 4.13
C LEU A 93 1.66 -5.18 3.23
N PRO A 94 2.89 -5.41 3.75
CA PRO A 94 3.90 -6.16 3.02
C PRO A 94 3.40 -7.60 2.75
N PRO A 95 3.86 -8.26 1.68
CA PRO A 95 3.36 -9.60 1.31
C PRO A 95 3.67 -10.68 2.36
N THR A 96 4.64 -10.42 3.22
CA THR A 96 5.04 -11.30 4.32
C THR A 96 4.20 -11.13 5.59
N ALA A 97 3.42 -10.04 5.69
CA ALA A 97 2.59 -9.80 6.86
C ALA A 97 1.34 -10.69 6.84
N ASP A 98 1.02 -11.26 8.00
CA ASP A 98 -0.26 -11.91 8.21
C ASP A 98 -1.36 -10.84 8.35
N PRO A 99 -2.46 -10.93 7.60
CA PRO A 99 -3.56 -9.97 7.68
C PRO A 99 -4.43 -10.12 8.93
N ASP A 100 -4.48 -11.30 9.54
CA ASP A 100 -5.45 -11.59 10.59
C ASP A 100 -5.22 -10.76 11.87
N PRO A 101 -3.97 -10.55 12.34
CA PRO A 101 -3.71 -9.62 13.42
C PRO A 101 -4.17 -8.19 13.12
N MET A 102 -4.08 -7.77 11.84
CA MET A 102 -4.54 -6.43 11.44
C MET A 102 -6.07 -6.34 11.43
N LYS A 103 -6.77 -7.38 10.95
CA LYS A 103 -8.24 -7.46 11.00
C LYS A 103 -8.74 -7.41 12.45
N LYS A 104 -8.08 -8.15 13.34
CA LYS A 104 -8.39 -8.15 14.76
C LYS A 104 -8.22 -6.75 15.36
N ARG A 105 -7.10 -6.10 15.07
CA ARG A 105 -6.83 -4.72 15.52
C ARG A 105 -7.89 -3.72 15.03
N ILE A 106 -8.30 -3.83 13.78
CA ILE A 106 -9.37 -2.98 13.23
C ILE A 106 -10.66 -3.18 14.04
N ALA A 107 -11.06 -4.42 14.30
CA ALA A 107 -12.29 -4.72 15.02
C ALA A 107 -12.26 -4.28 16.49
N GLU A 108 -11.15 -4.48 17.19
CA GLU A 108 -11.06 -4.32 18.62
C GLU A 108 -10.55 -2.95 19.06
N GLU A 109 -9.63 -2.35 18.30
CA GLU A 109 -8.97 -1.10 18.69
C GLU A 109 -9.44 0.11 17.84
N TRP A 110 -9.56 -0.06 16.51
CA TRP A 110 -9.81 1.05 15.58
C TRP A 110 -11.29 1.35 15.40
N ALA A 111 -12.11 0.31 15.34
CA ALA A 111 -13.56 0.44 15.20
C ALA A 111 -14.32 -0.42 16.21
N PRO A 112 -14.07 -0.25 17.51
CA PRO A 112 -14.73 -1.07 18.51
C PRO A 112 -16.23 -0.73 18.59
N ALA A 113 -17.04 -1.74 18.83
CA ALA A 113 -18.50 -1.61 18.94
C ALA A 113 -18.94 -0.60 20.02
N VAL A 114 -18.14 -0.43 21.09
CA VAL A 114 -18.40 0.53 22.17
C VAL A 114 -18.41 1.99 21.68
N ARG A 115 -17.74 2.30 20.58
CA ARG A 115 -17.77 3.62 19.92
C ARG A 115 -18.88 3.73 18.88
N ASN A 116 -19.80 2.79 18.84
CA ASN A 116 -20.89 2.75 17.86
C ASN A 116 -20.41 2.85 16.41
N MET A 117 -19.31 2.15 16.11
CA MET A 117 -18.65 2.13 14.81
C MET A 117 -19.00 0.87 14.03
N THR A 118 -19.17 1.06 12.73
CA THR A 118 -19.15 -0.02 11.73
C THR A 118 -17.98 0.22 10.78
N TYR A 119 -17.46 -0.84 10.18
CA TYR A 119 -16.37 -0.71 9.22
C TYR A 119 -16.52 -1.70 8.07
N GLU A 120 -15.94 -1.33 6.94
CA GLU A 120 -15.83 -2.17 5.76
C GLU A 120 -14.34 -2.29 5.37
N ILE A 121 -13.90 -3.52 5.10
CA ILE A 121 -12.55 -3.81 4.60
C ILE A 121 -12.66 -4.15 3.12
N ILE A 122 -12.11 -3.30 2.27
CA ILE A 122 -12.09 -3.48 0.81
C ILE A 122 -10.73 -4.04 0.41
N GLU A 123 -10.66 -5.35 0.21
CA GLU A 123 -9.43 -6.01 -0.25
C GLU A 123 -9.35 -6.00 -1.79
N LYS A 124 -8.20 -5.55 -2.32
CA LYS A 124 -7.99 -5.50 -3.78
C LYS A 124 -6.93 -6.50 -4.22
N GLY A 125 -7.36 -7.50 -4.95
CA GLY A 125 -6.52 -8.49 -5.62
C GLY A 125 -6.15 -9.70 -4.75
N PRO A 126 -5.41 -10.66 -5.35
CA PRO A 126 -5.03 -11.89 -4.69
C PRO A 126 -4.07 -11.63 -3.52
N LEU A 127 -4.13 -12.49 -2.52
CA LEU A 127 -3.35 -12.41 -1.29
C LEU A 127 -2.20 -13.40 -1.28
N ARG A 128 -2.40 -14.53 -1.93
CA ARG A 128 -1.50 -15.67 -1.98
C ARG A 128 -1.48 -16.25 -3.39
N ASP A 129 -0.43 -16.98 -3.72
CA ASP A 129 -0.36 -17.74 -4.95
C ASP A 129 -1.26 -19.00 -4.90
N TYR A 130 -1.30 -19.76 -5.98
CA TYR A 130 -2.09 -21.00 -6.08
C TYR A 130 -1.66 -22.09 -5.08
N MET A 131 -0.46 -21.97 -4.50
CA MET A 131 0.05 -22.90 -3.47
C MET A 131 -0.13 -22.34 -2.04
N GLY A 132 -0.81 -21.21 -1.88
CA GLY A 132 -1.01 -20.54 -0.59
C GLY A 132 0.19 -19.76 -0.06
N ARG A 133 1.23 -19.52 -0.87
CA ARG A 133 2.44 -18.80 -0.49
C ARG A 133 2.29 -17.26 -0.71
N PRO A 134 3.09 -16.44 -0.03
CA PRO A 134 3.14 -15.01 -0.29
C PRO A 134 3.43 -14.68 -1.77
N LEU A 135 2.78 -13.66 -2.32
CA LEU A 135 2.95 -13.22 -3.71
C LEU A 135 4.31 -12.52 -3.91
N MET A 136 5.37 -13.30 -3.90
CA MET A 136 6.74 -12.84 -4.07
C MET A 136 7.42 -13.64 -5.19
N THR A 137 8.33 -13.00 -5.90
CA THR A 137 9.24 -13.65 -6.84
C THR A 137 10.61 -13.70 -6.19
N ALA A 138 11.22 -14.88 -6.15
CA ALA A 138 12.56 -15.05 -5.61
C ALA A 138 13.59 -14.22 -6.41
N THR A 139 14.49 -13.55 -5.69
CA THR A 139 15.56 -12.71 -6.24
C THR A 139 16.93 -13.21 -5.78
N ASP A 140 17.07 -14.52 -5.76
CA ASP A 140 18.28 -15.27 -5.43
C ASP A 140 18.53 -16.38 -6.46
N ASP A 141 19.50 -17.22 -6.21
CA ASP A 141 19.95 -18.23 -7.15
C ASP A 141 18.96 -19.41 -7.32
N SER A 142 17.89 -19.48 -6.50
CA SER A 142 16.80 -20.44 -6.69
C SER A 142 15.91 -20.12 -7.89
N ASN A 143 16.05 -18.90 -8.45
CA ASN A 143 15.29 -18.46 -9.59
C ASN A 143 16.22 -18.17 -10.79
N PRO A 144 16.27 -19.07 -11.78
CA PRO A 144 17.16 -18.92 -12.93
C PRO A 144 16.85 -17.66 -13.74
N TRP A 145 15.59 -17.26 -13.84
CA TRP A 145 15.18 -16.02 -14.52
C TRP A 145 15.79 -14.77 -13.88
N TRP A 146 16.01 -14.80 -12.57
CA TRP A 146 16.68 -13.71 -11.88
C TRP A 146 18.14 -13.54 -12.30
N SER A 147 18.86 -14.63 -12.51
CA SER A 147 20.23 -14.60 -12.99
C SER A 147 20.34 -14.06 -14.40
N VAL A 148 19.48 -14.52 -15.32
CA VAL A 148 19.39 -14.00 -16.69
C VAL A 148 19.07 -12.51 -16.70
N PHE A 149 18.11 -12.09 -15.93
CA PHE A 149 17.70 -10.69 -15.80
C PHE A 149 18.87 -9.80 -15.31
N LYS A 150 19.60 -10.21 -14.28
CA LYS A 150 20.79 -9.48 -13.80
C LYS A 150 21.87 -9.34 -14.86
N GLN A 151 22.15 -10.42 -15.59
CA GLN A 151 23.17 -10.43 -16.65
C GLN A 151 22.77 -9.52 -17.81
N ALA A 152 21.52 -9.53 -18.22
CA ALA A 152 21.02 -8.65 -19.27
C ALA A 152 21.17 -7.16 -18.93
N ILE A 153 20.84 -6.77 -17.69
CA ILE A 153 21.06 -5.39 -17.22
C ILE A 153 22.54 -5.03 -17.22
N ALA A 154 23.40 -5.91 -16.76
CA ALA A 154 24.86 -5.68 -16.76
C ALA A 154 25.40 -5.55 -18.18
N ALA A 155 24.96 -6.38 -19.13
CA ALA A 155 25.33 -6.31 -20.54
C ALA A 155 24.93 -4.98 -21.20
N ALA A 156 23.81 -4.40 -20.80
CA ALA A 156 23.38 -3.06 -21.21
C ALA A 156 24.15 -1.91 -20.52
N GLY A 157 25.18 -2.22 -19.70
CA GLY A 157 25.90 -1.25 -18.91
C GLY A 157 25.12 -0.69 -17.73
N GLY A 158 24.00 -1.31 -17.37
CA GLY A 158 23.19 -0.94 -16.22
C GLY A 158 23.73 -1.49 -14.90
N LYS A 159 23.35 -0.85 -13.79
CA LYS A 159 23.68 -1.29 -12.44
C LYS A 159 22.38 -1.50 -11.65
N LEU A 160 22.11 -2.75 -11.29
CA LEU A 160 20.93 -3.09 -10.52
C LEU A 160 21.11 -2.71 -9.04
N ALA A 161 20.17 -2.01 -8.49
CA ALA A 161 20.07 -1.75 -7.05
C ALA A 161 19.59 -3.00 -6.29
N LYS A 162 19.66 -2.96 -4.96
CA LYS A 162 19.12 -4.02 -4.12
C LYS A 162 17.63 -4.19 -4.40
N PRO A 163 17.15 -5.43 -4.64
CA PRO A 163 15.73 -5.67 -4.78
C PRO A 163 14.93 -5.26 -3.55
N GLU A 164 13.80 -4.62 -3.77
CA GLU A 164 12.91 -4.16 -2.71
C GLU A 164 11.45 -4.57 -2.99
N ILE A 165 10.65 -4.63 -1.95
CA ILE A 165 9.20 -4.76 -2.09
C ILE A 165 8.65 -3.46 -2.67
N LEU A 166 7.94 -3.53 -3.81
CA LEU A 166 7.28 -2.36 -4.37
C LEU A 166 6.26 -1.80 -3.37
N ARG A 167 6.32 -0.49 -3.11
CA ARG A 167 5.41 0.20 -2.19
C ARG A 167 3.99 0.30 -2.72
N SER A 168 3.83 0.22 -4.05
CA SER A 168 2.56 0.28 -4.76
C SER A 168 2.04 -1.13 -5.13
N THR A 169 0.94 -1.17 -5.88
CA THR A 169 0.36 -2.37 -6.47
C THR A 169 0.48 -2.33 -7.99
N THR A 170 0.66 -3.50 -8.62
CA THR A 170 0.65 -3.67 -10.07
C THR A 170 -0.02 -4.98 -10.43
N ASP A 171 -0.34 -5.17 -11.70
CA ASP A 171 -0.92 -6.41 -12.23
C ASP A 171 0.03 -7.61 -12.16
N ALA A 172 1.31 -7.39 -11.90
CA ALA A 172 2.27 -8.44 -11.55
C ALA A 172 1.79 -9.39 -10.44
N ARG A 173 0.87 -8.94 -9.57
CA ARG A 173 0.24 -9.78 -8.55
C ARG A 173 -0.55 -10.95 -9.15
N PHE A 174 -1.24 -10.74 -10.26
CA PHE A 174 -2.02 -11.78 -10.93
C PHE A 174 -1.11 -12.82 -11.59
N MET A 175 -0.01 -12.40 -12.18
CA MET A 175 1.00 -13.32 -12.72
C MET A 175 1.62 -14.16 -11.60
N ARG A 176 2.00 -13.54 -10.50
CA ARG A 176 2.51 -14.26 -9.32
C ARG A 176 1.49 -15.20 -8.70
N GLN A 177 0.20 -14.87 -8.75
CA GLN A 177 -0.86 -15.77 -8.30
C GLN A 177 -0.86 -17.09 -9.08
N LEU A 178 -0.54 -17.03 -10.36
CA LEU A 178 -0.39 -18.19 -11.25
C LEU A 178 0.97 -18.90 -11.11
N GLY A 179 1.84 -18.43 -10.21
CA GLY A 179 3.19 -18.96 -10.02
C GLY A 179 4.21 -18.48 -11.04
N ILE A 180 3.87 -17.53 -11.90
CA ILE A 180 4.76 -16.99 -12.92
C ILE A 180 5.74 -15.98 -12.27
N PRO A 181 7.06 -16.20 -12.36
CA PRO A 181 8.06 -15.25 -11.89
C PRO A 181 7.88 -13.89 -12.57
N THR A 182 7.77 -12.84 -11.78
CA THR A 182 7.49 -11.50 -12.32
C THR A 182 8.28 -10.45 -11.55
N PHE A 183 9.13 -9.71 -12.25
CA PHE A 183 9.94 -8.62 -11.70
C PHE A 183 9.32 -7.27 -12.07
N GLY A 184 9.26 -6.36 -11.09
CA GLY A 184 9.05 -4.94 -11.34
C GLY A 184 10.42 -4.28 -11.52
N PHE A 185 10.62 -3.58 -12.64
CA PHE A 185 11.89 -2.93 -12.93
C PHE A 185 11.67 -1.57 -13.59
N SER A 186 12.53 -0.63 -13.27
CA SER A 186 12.60 0.65 -13.95
C SER A 186 14.06 1.00 -14.23
N PRO A 187 14.45 1.24 -15.50
CA PRO A 187 15.79 1.62 -15.88
C PRO A 187 16.10 3.10 -15.61
N MET A 188 15.19 3.84 -14.99
CA MET A 188 15.31 5.28 -14.75
C MET A 188 16.35 5.58 -13.67
N THR A 189 17.56 5.94 -14.08
CA THR A 189 18.64 6.36 -13.19
C THR A 189 18.52 7.86 -12.85
N ASN A 190 18.93 8.25 -11.65
CA ASN A 190 18.96 9.66 -11.21
C ASN A 190 17.63 10.40 -11.40
N THR A 191 16.52 9.66 -11.30
CA THR A 191 15.16 10.19 -11.44
C THR A 191 14.42 9.94 -10.14
N PRO A 192 13.92 10.97 -9.46
CA PRO A 192 13.14 10.79 -8.24
C PRO A 192 11.81 10.10 -8.54
N VAL A 193 11.34 9.28 -7.61
CA VAL A 193 10.00 8.66 -7.72
C VAL A 193 8.96 9.64 -7.18
N LEU A 194 8.30 10.35 -8.09
CA LEU A 194 7.33 11.42 -7.80
C LEU A 194 5.92 11.04 -8.27
N SER A 195 5.54 9.78 -8.16
CA SER A 195 4.24 9.28 -8.61
C SER A 195 3.10 10.09 -7.95
N HIS A 196 2.20 10.63 -8.77
CA HIS A 196 1.09 11.51 -8.38
C HIS A 196 1.51 12.91 -7.88
N ASP A 197 2.79 13.30 -8.04
CA ASP A 197 3.26 14.64 -7.74
C ASP A 197 3.10 15.55 -8.96
N HIS A 198 2.85 16.85 -8.71
CA HIS A 198 2.74 17.85 -9.79
C HIS A 198 4.06 18.08 -10.52
N ASN A 199 5.19 17.77 -9.90
CA ASN A 199 6.53 17.91 -10.46
C ASN A 199 7.11 16.59 -10.99
N GLU A 200 6.29 15.56 -11.23
CA GLU A 200 6.74 14.30 -11.81
C GLU A 200 7.35 14.56 -13.21
N PHE A 201 8.54 14.04 -13.43
CA PHE A 201 9.25 14.23 -14.69
C PHE A 201 10.13 13.02 -15.03
N LEU A 202 10.42 12.88 -16.32
CA LEU A 202 11.43 11.96 -16.85
C LEU A 202 12.22 12.68 -17.96
N LYS A 203 13.54 12.69 -17.85
CA LYS A 203 14.40 13.22 -18.90
C LYS A 203 14.38 12.33 -20.13
N ASP A 204 14.34 12.90 -21.32
CA ASP A 204 14.36 12.20 -22.60
C ASP A 204 15.57 11.29 -22.75
N THR A 205 16.76 11.76 -22.39
CA THR A 205 18.00 10.97 -22.42
C THR A 205 17.96 9.75 -21.52
N ILE A 206 17.33 9.84 -20.35
CA ILE A 206 17.13 8.71 -19.44
C ILE A 206 16.10 7.73 -20.00
N PHE A 207 15.01 8.24 -20.59
CA PHE A 207 14.01 7.43 -21.26
C PHE A 207 14.60 6.62 -22.42
N LEU A 208 15.37 7.26 -23.31
CA LEU A 208 16.01 6.59 -24.44
C LEU A 208 17.01 5.53 -23.99
N LYS A 209 17.82 5.82 -22.99
CA LYS A 209 18.74 4.82 -22.39
C LYS A 209 17.96 3.67 -21.76
N GLY A 210 16.81 3.93 -21.17
CA GLY A 210 15.91 2.93 -20.66
C GLY A 210 15.40 1.94 -21.72
N ILE A 211 15.13 2.41 -22.92
CA ILE A 211 14.74 1.56 -24.08
C ILE A 211 15.86 0.57 -24.40
N GLU A 212 17.11 1.03 -24.50
CA GLU A 212 18.27 0.16 -24.76
C GLU A 212 18.42 -0.94 -23.68
N VAL A 213 18.20 -0.58 -22.41
CA VAL A 213 18.26 -1.56 -21.31
C VAL A 213 17.15 -2.59 -21.44
N TYR A 214 15.92 -2.18 -21.78
CA TYR A 214 14.80 -3.10 -21.99
C TYR A 214 15.00 -4.00 -23.20
N GLU A 215 15.62 -3.52 -24.27
CA GLU A 215 15.96 -4.34 -25.45
C GLU A 215 16.85 -5.53 -25.04
N HIS A 216 17.91 -5.29 -24.27
CA HIS A 216 18.78 -6.34 -23.76
C HIS A 216 18.02 -7.34 -22.87
N ILE A 217 17.17 -6.83 -21.96
CA ILE A 217 16.38 -7.67 -21.06
C ILE A 217 15.41 -8.56 -21.83
N ILE A 218 14.65 -7.98 -22.77
CA ILE A 218 13.65 -8.71 -23.57
C ILE A 218 14.35 -9.78 -24.39
N HIS A 219 15.44 -9.45 -25.09
CA HIS A 219 16.22 -10.40 -25.87
C HIS A 219 16.75 -11.56 -25.01
N ALA A 220 17.35 -11.26 -23.86
CA ALA A 220 17.90 -12.28 -23.00
C ALA A 220 16.82 -13.21 -22.41
N LEU A 221 15.70 -12.64 -21.94
CA LEU A 221 14.62 -13.43 -21.36
C LEU A 221 13.86 -14.26 -22.39
N SER A 222 13.65 -13.72 -23.59
CA SER A 222 12.96 -14.45 -24.68
C SER A 222 13.79 -15.58 -25.29
N SER A 223 15.11 -15.51 -25.17
CA SER A 223 16.06 -16.52 -25.67
C SER A 223 16.48 -17.53 -24.60
N PHE A 224 16.03 -17.36 -23.36
CA PHE A 224 16.41 -18.25 -22.28
C PHE A 224 15.51 -19.51 -22.27
N GLU A 225 16.15 -20.66 -22.38
CA GLU A 225 15.51 -21.96 -22.21
C GLU A 225 15.85 -22.48 -20.80
N GLU A 226 14.85 -22.69 -19.99
CA GLU A 226 14.99 -23.33 -18.70
C GLU A 226 15.40 -24.79 -18.93
N ALA A 227 16.57 -25.19 -18.42
CA ALA A 227 16.99 -26.58 -18.53
C ALA A 227 15.92 -27.47 -17.87
N ASN A 228 15.23 -28.28 -18.67
CA ASN A 228 14.23 -29.22 -18.19
C ASN A 228 14.86 -30.07 -17.07
N SER A 229 14.41 -29.83 -15.83
CA SER A 229 14.67 -30.76 -14.73
C SER A 229 13.85 -32.01 -15.02
N ILE A 230 14.53 -33.01 -15.64
CA ILE A 230 14.01 -34.36 -15.81
C ILE A 230 13.97 -35.03 -14.42
#